data_271ca8753434a2fd4af04e4fb998e462
#
_entry.id   271ca8753434a2fd4af04e4fb998e462
#
_cell.length_a   1.000
_cell.length_b   1.000
_cell.length_c   1.000
_cell.angle_alpha   90.00
_cell.angle_beta   90.00
_cell.angle_gamma   90.00
#
_symmetry.space_group_name_H-M   'P 1'
#
loop_
_entity.id
_entity.type
_entity.pdbx_description
1 polymer ?
#
loop_
_entity_poly.entity_id
_entity_poly.type
_entity_poly.pdbx_seq_one_letter_code
_entity_poly.pdbx_strand_id
1 'polypeptide(L)'
;MFDHLPTKRRNVLRGLVAGSLAAFVAPFAYAIGKYLSFQGTLGGSKSAKLSAEELTPDAPSKLVEIEGEPVIVVREADNSIRAFTATCTHLGCTVSFKPQMPGFYCKCHGGKYDVNGINVPGTRPKSPLTELTVNIQADDVEVTFVPKSSTAL
;
A
#
# COMPACT_ATOMS: atom_id res chain seq x y z
N MET A 1 38.41 24.45 27.58
CA MET A 1 37.65 25.62 28.01
C MET A 1 37.58 25.77 29.54
N PHE A 2 37.73 24.71 30.35
CA PHE A 2 37.65 24.75 31.83
C PHE A 2 38.89 24.27 32.55
N ASP A 3 40.07 24.37 31.91
CA ASP A 3 41.34 23.77 32.40
C ASP A 3 41.96 24.53 33.59
N HIS A 4 41.51 25.74 33.84
CA HIS A 4 41.95 26.57 34.98
C HIS A 4 41.18 26.32 36.29
N LEU A 5 40.13 25.48 36.24
CA LEU A 5 39.32 25.18 37.43
C LEU A 5 39.85 23.95 38.19
N PRO A 6 39.70 23.88 39.53
CA PRO A 6 40.06 22.71 40.32
C PRO A 6 39.27 21.48 39.81
N THR A 7 40.00 20.34 39.74
CA THR A 7 39.54 19.10 39.08
C THR A 7 38.11 18.66 39.45
N LYS A 8 37.68 18.80 40.69
CA LYS A 8 36.33 18.47 41.14
C LYS A 8 35.26 19.36 40.47
N ARG A 9 35.48 20.68 40.43
CA ARG A 9 34.52 21.62 39.78
C ARG A 9 34.45 21.40 38.27
N ARG A 10 35.59 21.12 37.64
CA ARG A 10 35.67 20.82 36.21
C ARG A 10 34.90 19.57 35.85
N ASN A 11 34.98 18.52 36.65
CA ASN A 11 34.25 17.28 36.41
C ASN A 11 32.74 17.45 36.61
N VAL A 12 32.31 18.24 37.61
CA VAL A 12 30.88 18.57 37.80
C VAL A 12 30.34 19.35 36.59
N LEU A 13 31.07 20.39 36.16
CA LEU A 13 30.64 21.17 34.98
C LEU A 13 30.58 20.33 33.70
N ARG A 14 31.59 19.47 33.47
CA ARG A 14 31.54 18.53 32.34
C ARG A 14 30.35 17.57 32.41
N GLY A 15 30.05 17.07 33.59
CA GLY A 15 28.89 16.20 33.81
C GLY A 15 27.55 16.93 33.54
N LEU A 16 27.44 18.18 34.02
CA LEU A 16 26.22 19.00 33.75
C LEU A 16 26.07 19.32 32.26
N VAL A 17 27.15 19.70 31.59
CA VAL A 17 27.12 19.97 30.15
C VAL A 17 26.78 18.70 29.34
N ALA A 18 27.43 17.57 29.67
CA ALA A 18 27.13 16.30 29.01
C ALA A 18 25.70 15.82 29.28
N GLY A 19 25.24 15.95 30.52
CA GLY A 19 23.86 15.59 30.89
C GLY A 19 22.79 16.44 30.19
N SER A 20 23.01 17.75 30.11
CA SER A 20 22.10 18.64 29.39
C SER A 20 22.09 18.36 27.88
N LEU A 21 23.25 18.12 27.30
CA LEU A 21 23.37 17.76 25.87
C LEU A 21 22.66 16.44 25.59
N ALA A 22 22.86 15.43 26.43
CA ALA A 22 22.20 14.14 26.30
C ALA A 22 20.67 14.27 26.43
N ALA A 23 20.19 15.08 27.37
CA ALA A 23 18.75 15.33 27.54
C ALA A 23 18.12 16.01 26.33
N PHE A 24 18.87 16.82 25.59
CA PHE A 24 18.40 17.43 24.35
C PHE A 24 18.48 16.47 23.15
N VAL A 25 19.55 15.75 23.00
CA VAL A 25 19.81 14.90 21.82
C VAL A 25 19.02 13.58 21.86
N ALA A 26 18.84 12.98 23.06
CA ALA A 26 18.20 11.68 23.19
C ALA A 26 16.75 11.65 22.66
N PRO A 27 15.85 12.60 22.92
CA PRO A 27 14.50 12.57 22.40
C PRO A 27 14.47 12.71 20.85
N PHE A 28 15.36 13.50 20.27
CA PHE A 28 15.46 13.61 18.81
C PHE A 28 15.99 12.33 18.19
N ALA A 29 17.03 11.74 18.75
CA ALA A 29 17.57 10.47 18.28
C ALA A 29 16.52 9.35 18.38
N TYR A 30 15.75 9.32 19.47
CA TYR A 30 14.64 8.37 19.65
C TYR A 30 13.54 8.59 18.60
N ALA A 31 13.12 9.84 18.38
CA ALA A 31 12.08 10.17 17.39
C ALA A 31 12.52 9.81 15.97
N ILE A 32 13.76 10.13 15.60
CA ILE A 32 14.34 9.77 14.30
C ILE A 32 14.44 8.25 14.16
N GLY A 33 14.94 7.55 15.19
CA GLY A 33 15.03 6.09 15.18
C GLY A 33 13.65 5.43 15.01
N LYS A 34 12.63 5.94 15.71
CA LYS A 34 11.27 5.45 15.57
C LYS A 34 10.68 5.74 14.19
N TYR A 35 10.95 6.91 13.63
CA TYR A 35 10.52 7.27 12.28
C TYR A 35 11.16 6.37 11.22
N LEU A 36 12.47 6.15 11.31
CA LEU A 36 13.19 5.26 10.39
C LEU A 36 12.77 3.79 10.53
N SER A 37 12.47 3.32 11.75
CA SER A 37 11.93 1.98 11.97
C SER A 37 10.51 1.83 11.42
N PHE A 38 9.71 2.90 11.45
CA PHE A 38 8.37 2.89 10.87
C PHE A 38 8.42 2.76 9.34
N GLN A 39 9.38 3.37 8.68
CA GLN A 39 9.58 3.20 7.23
C GLN A 39 9.93 1.75 6.84
N GLY A 40 10.61 1.00 7.72
CA GLY A 40 10.84 -0.44 7.51
C GLY A 40 9.56 -1.30 7.57
N THR A 41 8.50 -0.79 8.18
CA THR A 41 7.19 -1.46 8.26
C THR A 41 6.27 -1.08 7.08
N LEU A 42 6.66 -0.08 6.27
CA LEU A 42 5.98 0.30 5.03
C LEU A 42 6.31 -0.62 3.84
N GLY A 43 7.17 -1.63 4.04
CA GLY A 43 7.27 -2.77 3.14
C GLY A 43 6.01 -3.60 3.30
N GLY A 44 4.94 -3.25 2.58
CA GLY A 44 3.70 -4.00 2.55
C GLY A 44 3.96 -5.47 2.26
N SER A 45 3.11 -6.35 2.74
CA SER A 45 3.17 -7.77 2.41
C SER A 45 3.24 -7.92 0.89
N LYS A 46 4.12 -8.81 0.40
CA LYS A 46 4.24 -9.12 -1.04
C LYS A 46 3.00 -9.83 -1.59
N SER A 47 2.14 -10.29 -0.73
CA SER A 47 0.87 -10.91 -1.06
C SER A 47 -0.20 -10.50 -0.05
N ALA A 48 -1.44 -10.46 -0.49
CA ALA A 48 -2.61 -10.35 0.36
C ALA A 48 -3.37 -11.68 0.35
N LYS A 49 -3.79 -12.12 1.53
CA LYS A 49 -4.66 -13.30 1.70
C LYS A 49 -6.04 -12.84 2.09
N LEU A 50 -7.03 -13.41 1.46
CA LEU A 50 -8.44 -13.20 1.79
C LEU A 50 -9.20 -14.51 1.63
N SER A 51 -10.29 -14.70 2.39
CA SER A 51 -11.17 -15.84 2.18
C SER A 51 -12.06 -15.61 0.96
N ALA A 52 -12.27 -16.65 0.16
CA ALA A 52 -13.19 -16.59 -0.97
C ALA A 52 -14.63 -16.25 -0.52
N GLU A 53 -14.99 -16.62 0.71
CA GLU A 53 -16.29 -16.32 1.32
C GLU A 53 -16.53 -14.82 1.56
N GLU A 54 -15.46 -14.01 1.65
CA GLU A 54 -15.57 -12.56 1.81
C GLU A 54 -16.05 -11.85 0.52
N LEU A 55 -15.94 -12.54 -0.62
CA LEU A 55 -16.43 -12.06 -1.91
C LEU A 55 -17.80 -12.66 -2.17
N THR A 56 -18.84 -12.03 -1.61
CA THR A 56 -20.24 -12.46 -1.77
C THR A 56 -20.88 -11.87 -3.04
N PRO A 57 -22.01 -12.44 -3.54
CA PRO A 57 -22.73 -11.84 -4.66
C PRO A 57 -23.15 -10.39 -4.41
N ASP A 58 -23.46 -10.04 -3.16
CA ASP A 58 -23.85 -8.67 -2.77
C ASP A 58 -22.64 -7.74 -2.64
N ALA A 59 -21.46 -8.29 -2.32
CA ALA A 59 -20.20 -7.58 -2.21
C ALA A 59 -19.10 -8.32 -3.03
N PRO A 60 -19.18 -8.30 -4.37
CA PRO A 60 -18.32 -9.11 -5.21
C PRO A 60 -16.89 -8.57 -5.35
N SER A 61 -16.54 -7.51 -4.63
CA SER A 61 -15.21 -6.93 -4.70
C SER A 61 -14.69 -6.51 -3.33
N LYS A 62 -13.38 -6.68 -3.12
CA LYS A 62 -12.68 -6.23 -1.91
C LYS A 62 -11.41 -5.48 -2.30
N LEU A 63 -11.17 -4.36 -1.62
CA LEU A 63 -9.94 -3.61 -1.74
C LEU A 63 -8.94 -4.13 -0.68
N VAL A 64 -7.75 -4.46 -1.12
CA VAL A 64 -6.62 -4.88 -0.28
C VAL A 64 -5.39 -4.03 -0.63
N GLU A 65 -4.38 -4.05 0.23
CA GLU A 65 -3.12 -3.35 -0.01
C GLU A 65 -1.98 -4.37 -0.10
N ILE A 66 -1.19 -4.28 -1.16
CA ILE A 66 -0.03 -5.14 -1.40
C ILE A 66 1.15 -4.23 -1.76
N GLU A 67 2.25 -4.31 -0.99
CA GLU A 67 3.44 -3.47 -1.18
C GLU A 67 3.15 -1.96 -1.16
N GLY A 68 2.11 -1.53 -0.44
CA GLY A 68 1.68 -0.12 -0.39
C GLY A 68 0.79 0.32 -1.56
N GLU A 69 0.51 -0.57 -2.52
CA GLU A 69 -0.36 -0.30 -3.65
C GLU A 69 -1.77 -0.86 -3.41
N PRO A 70 -2.83 -0.09 -3.71
CA PRO A 70 -4.19 -0.57 -3.62
C PRO A 70 -4.47 -1.57 -4.74
N VAL A 71 -5.02 -2.71 -4.36
CA VAL A 71 -5.41 -3.80 -5.26
C VAL A 71 -6.88 -4.12 -5.03
N ILE A 72 -7.63 -4.28 -6.10
CA ILE A 72 -9.04 -4.68 -6.05
C ILE A 72 -9.18 -6.12 -6.51
N VAL A 73 -9.72 -6.95 -5.63
CA VAL A 73 -10.04 -8.36 -5.91
C VAL A 73 -11.53 -8.43 -6.21
N VAL A 74 -11.88 -9.11 -7.28
CA VAL A 74 -13.26 -9.21 -7.78
C VAL A 74 -13.63 -10.66 -8.00
N ARG A 75 -14.81 -11.06 -7.57
CA ARG A 75 -15.47 -12.30 -8.00
C ARG A 75 -16.38 -11.98 -9.18
N GLU A 76 -16.16 -12.62 -10.30
CA GLU A 76 -16.99 -12.48 -11.50
C GLU A 76 -18.25 -13.36 -11.43
N ALA A 77 -19.16 -13.16 -12.35
CA ALA A 77 -20.43 -13.89 -12.40
C ALA A 77 -20.25 -15.41 -12.64
N ASP A 78 -19.14 -15.81 -13.23
CA ASP A 78 -18.75 -17.21 -13.44
C ASP A 78 -18.03 -17.83 -12.24
N ASN A 79 -17.99 -17.12 -11.10
CA ASN A 79 -17.25 -17.45 -9.88
C ASN A 79 -15.72 -17.39 -10.00
N SER A 80 -15.17 -16.95 -11.12
CA SER A 80 -13.74 -16.69 -11.21
C SER A 80 -13.34 -15.51 -10.33
N ILE A 81 -12.14 -15.58 -9.73
CA ILE A 81 -11.61 -14.49 -8.91
C ILE A 81 -10.41 -13.90 -9.65
N ARG A 82 -10.46 -12.59 -9.83
CA ARG A 82 -9.42 -11.81 -10.48
C ARG A 82 -8.99 -10.65 -9.61
N ALA A 83 -7.77 -10.19 -9.80
CA ALA A 83 -7.24 -9.04 -9.07
C ALA A 83 -6.61 -8.04 -10.05
N PHE A 84 -6.81 -6.77 -9.76
CA PHE A 84 -6.28 -5.67 -10.56
C PHE A 84 -5.66 -4.61 -9.65
N THR A 85 -4.68 -3.88 -10.16
CA THR A 85 -4.26 -2.65 -9.50
C THR A 85 -5.46 -1.71 -9.40
N ALA A 86 -5.71 -1.16 -8.21
CA ALA A 86 -6.84 -0.25 -8.01
C ALA A 86 -6.44 1.22 -8.23
N THR A 87 -5.29 1.47 -8.83
CA THR A 87 -4.77 2.80 -9.13
C THR A 87 -5.19 3.24 -10.53
N CYS A 88 -5.98 4.31 -10.61
CA CYS A 88 -6.46 4.85 -11.89
C CYS A 88 -5.31 5.38 -12.73
N THR A 89 -5.22 4.94 -13.99
CA THR A 89 -4.15 5.30 -14.93
C THR A 89 -4.23 6.74 -15.47
N HIS A 90 -5.19 7.54 -14.98
CA HIS A 90 -5.27 8.97 -15.28
C HIS A 90 -4.39 9.81 -14.34
N LEU A 91 -4.67 9.79 -13.03
CA LEU A 91 -3.98 10.58 -12.00
C LEU A 91 -3.91 9.85 -10.64
N GLY A 92 -3.87 8.54 -10.62
CA GLY A 92 -3.58 7.76 -9.43
C GLY A 92 -4.71 7.63 -8.40
N CYS A 93 -5.94 8.08 -8.71
CA CYS A 93 -7.08 7.89 -7.79
C CYS A 93 -7.45 6.41 -7.67
N THR A 94 -7.93 5.98 -6.50
CA THR A 94 -8.41 4.61 -6.33
C THR A 94 -9.70 4.36 -7.12
N VAL A 95 -9.73 3.27 -7.88
CA VAL A 95 -10.92 2.80 -8.60
C VAL A 95 -11.78 1.91 -7.71
N SER A 96 -13.06 1.79 -8.02
CA SER A 96 -14.00 0.88 -7.37
C SER A 96 -14.72 0.03 -8.38
N PHE A 97 -15.02 -1.23 -8.05
CA PHE A 97 -15.87 -2.08 -8.88
C PHE A 97 -17.34 -1.69 -8.73
N LYS A 98 -18.10 -1.78 -9.81
CA LYS A 98 -19.52 -1.44 -9.85
C LYS A 98 -20.32 -2.61 -10.42
N PRO A 99 -20.99 -3.42 -9.59
CA PRO A 99 -21.79 -4.56 -10.07
C PRO A 99 -22.91 -4.16 -11.04
N GLN A 100 -23.52 -2.98 -10.84
CA GLN A 100 -24.62 -2.48 -11.68
C GLN A 100 -24.15 -1.99 -13.06
N MET A 101 -22.89 -1.66 -13.19
CA MET A 101 -22.21 -1.35 -14.45
C MET A 101 -20.95 -2.18 -14.49
N PRO A 102 -21.00 -3.46 -14.95
CA PRO A 102 -19.86 -4.35 -14.82
C PRO A 102 -18.55 -3.72 -15.28
N GLY A 103 -17.65 -3.52 -14.32
CA GLY A 103 -16.35 -2.88 -14.56
C GLY A 103 -15.90 -1.97 -13.42
N PHE A 104 -14.83 -1.23 -13.68
CA PHE A 104 -14.21 -0.37 -12.66
C PHE A 104 -14.48 1.10 -12.97
N TYR A 105 -14.70 1.85 -11.91
CA TYR A 105 -15.03 3.27 -11.98
C TYR A 105 -14.13 4.11 -11.08
N CYS A 106 -13.57 5.18 -11.64
CA CYS A 106 -12.80 6.18 -10.93
C CYS A 106 -13.68 7.42 -10.68
N LYS A 107 -13.97 7.70 -9.41
CA LYS A 107 -14.85 8.82 -9.02
C LYS A 107 -14.26 10.21 -9.29
N CYS A 108 -12.91 10.33 -9.31
CA CYS A 108 -12.25 11.63 -9.41
C CYS A 108 -12.60 12.39 -10.69
N HIS A 109 -12.57 11.70 -11.83
CA HIS A 109 -12.79 12.35 -13.13
C HIS A 109 -13.66 11.48 -14.07
N GLY A 110 -14.45 10.55 -13.52
CA GLY A 110 -15.36 9.73 -14.29
C GLY A 110 -14.69 8.68 -15.18
N GLY A 111 -13.45 8.27 -14.83
CA GLY A 111 -12.74 7.21 -15.56
C GLY A 111 -13.48 5.88 -15.48
N LYS A 112 -13.51 5.14 -16.57
CA LYS A 112 -14.19 3.84 -16.67
C LYS A 112 -13.28 2.78 -17.27
N TYR A 113 -13.41 1.57 -16.75
CA TYR A 113 -12.78 0.37 -17.29
C TYR A 113 -13.82 -0.74 -17.37
N ASP A 114 -13.69 -1.61 -18.32
CA ASP A 114 -14.55 -2.79 -18.43
C ASP A 114 -14.19 -3.86 -17.37
N VAL A 115 -14.86 -5.00 -17.40
CA VAL A 115 -14.60 -6.13 -16.48
C VAL A 115 -13.18 -6.70 -16.61
N ASN A 116 -12.57 -6.52 -17.76
CA ASN A 116 -11.18 -6.96 -18.03
C ASN A 116 -10.13 -5.92 -17.60
N GLY A 117 -10.55 -4.83 -16.97
CA GLY A 117 -9.65 -3.73 -16.61
C GLY A 117 -9.23 -2.87 -17.80
N ILE A 118 -9.81 -3.05 -18.98
CA ILE A 118 -9.47 -2.27 -20.16
C ILE A 118 -10.17 -0.91 -20.08
N ASN A 119 -9.43 0.15 -20.32
CA ASN A 119 -9.98 1.51 -20.30
C ASN A 119 -10.99 1.74 -21.43
N VAL A 120 -12.16 2.25 -21.06
CA VAL A 120 -13.24 2.54 -22.01
C VAL A 120 -12.87 3.76 -22.87
N PRO A 121 -12.90 3.65 -24.21
CA PRO A 121 -12.64 4.77 -25.10
C PRO A 121 -13.52 5.99 -24.79
N GLY A 122 -12.97 7.19 -24.94
CA GLY A 122 -13.67 8.44 -24.63
C GLY A 122 -13.73 8.80 -23.14
N THR A 123 -13.17 7.96 -22.26
CA THR A 123 -13.00 8.28 -20.84
C THR A 123 -11.56 8.71 -20.51
N ARG A 124 -11.33 9.17 -19.27
CA ARG A 124 -10.05 9.78 -18.86
C ARG A 124 -8.85 8.83 -18.79
N PRO A 125 -8.98 7.56 -18.40
CA PRO A 125 -7.85 6.63 -18.33
C PRO A 125 -7.17 6.42 -19.68
N LYS A 126 -5.83 6.35 -19.66
CA LYS A 126 -5.01 6.25 -20.87
C LYS A 126 -4.54 4.82 -21.19
N SER A 127 -4.57 3.96 -20.17
CA SER A 127 -4.12 2.57 -20.27
C SER A 127 -4.99 1.67 -19.38
N PRO A 128 -5.00 0.35 -19.60
CA PRO A 128 -5.71 -0.59 -18.77
C PRO A 128 -5.15 -0.64 -17.35
N LEU A 129 -5.93 -1.17 -16.41
CA LEU A 129 -5.46 -1.62 -15.11
C LEU A 129 -4.56 -2.83 -15.28
N THR A 130 -3.56 -2.98 -14.41
CA THR A 130 -2.70 -4.17 -14.43
C THR A 130 -3.42 -5.32 -13.73
N GLU A 131 -3.62 -6.43 -14.44
CA GLU A 131 -4.11 -7.67 -13.83
C GLU A 131 -2.97 -8.34 -13.07
N LEU A 132 -3.28 -8.83 -11.86
CA LEU A 132 -2.33 -9.46 -10.96
C LEU A 132 -2.56 -10.97 -10.89
N THR A 133 -1.52 -11.70 -10.52
CA THR A 133 -1.61 -13.15 -10.33
C THR A 133 -2.39 -13.48 -9.07
N VAL A 134 -3.41 -14.33 -9.22
CA VAL A 134 -4.23 -14.86 -8.14
C VAL A 134 -3.97 -16.35 -8.03
N ASN A 135 -3.64 -16.82 -6.84
CA ASN A 135 -3.49 -18.24 -6.51
C ASN A 135 -4.61 -18.63 -5.54
N ILE A 136 -5.40 -19.61 -5.92
CA ILE A 136 -6.53 -20.08 -5.10
C ILE A 136 -6.18 -21.44 -4.56
N GLN A 137 -6.15 -21.60 -3.23
CA GLN A 137 -5.93 -22.87 -2.53
C GLN A 137 -7.11 -23.14 -1.60
N ALA A 138 -7.97 -24.05 -1.99
CA ALA A 138 -9.25 -24.33 -1.32
C ALA A 138 -10.08 -23.03 -1.23
N ASP A 139 -10.34 -22.53 -0.01
CA ASP A 139 -11.10 -21.28 0.24
C ASP A 139 -10.20 -20.05 0.40
N ASP A 140 -8.87 -20.24 0.39
CA ASP A 140 -7.91 -19.15 0.53
C ASP A 140 -7.53 -18.58 -0.85
N VAL A 141 -7.71 -17.29 -1.00
CA VAL A 141 -7.30 -16.52 -2.18
C VAL A 141 -6.04 -15.74 -1.83
N GLU A 142 -4.92 -16.10 -2.42
CA GLU A 142 -3.68 -15.36 -2.30
C GLU A 142 -3.43 -14.54 -3.56
N VAL A 143 -3.38 -13.23 -3.41
CA VAL A 143 -3.04 -12.30 -4.49
C VAL A 143 -1.60 -11.86 -4.33
N THR A 144 -0.80 -12.04 -5.37
CA THR A 144 0.61 -11.61 -5.40
C THR A 144 0.75 -10.43 -6.36
N PHE A 145 1.58 -9.45 -5.99
CA PHE A 145 1.88 -8.30 -6.86
C PHE A 145 2.84 -8.72 -8.01
N VAL A 146 2.40 -9.69 -8.79
CA VAL A 146 3.07 -10.11 -10.03
C VAL A 146 2.10 -9.86 -11.16
N PRO A 147 2.44 -8.97 -12.11
CA PRO A 147 1.59 -8.74 -13.27
C PRO A 147 1.38 -10.07 -14.00
N LYS A 148 0.14 -10.40 -14.29
CA LYS A 148 -0.18 -11.54 -15.12
C LYS A 148 0.37 -11.23 -16.51
N SER A 149 1.40 -11.97 -16.93
CA SER A 149 1.94 -11.80 -18.27
C SER A 149 0.80 -12.05 -19.26
N SER A 150 0.44 -11.03 -20.02
CA SER A 150 -0.40 -11.23 -21.21
C SER A 150 0.41 -12.10 -22.17
N THR A 151 0.20 -13.41 -22.11
CA THR A 151 0.60 -14.27 -23.22
C THR A 151 -0.26 -13.80 -24.39
N ALA A 152 0.32 -12.94 -25.20
CA ALA A 152 -0.27 -12.56 -26.48
C ALA A 152 -0.43 -13.85 -27.30
N LEU A 153 -1.67 -14.16 -27.64
CA LEU A 153 -2.00 -15.08 -28.73
C LEU A 153 -1.83 -14.34 -30.06
#